data_bd5cd0fb5b725b5dbbb51e9fa05a15b0
#
_entry.id   bd5cd0fb5b725b5dbbb51e9fa05a15b0
#
_cell.length_a   1.000
_cell.length_b   1.000
_cell.length_c   1.000
_cell.angle_alpha   90.00
_cell.angle_beta   90.00
_cell.angle_gamma   90.00
#
_symmetry.space_group_name_H-M   'P 1'
#
loop_
_entity.id
_entity.type
_entity.pdbx_description
1 polymer ?
#
loop_
_entity_poly.entity_id
_entity_poly.type
_entity_poly.pdbx_seq_one_letter_code
_entity_poly.pdbx_strand_id
1 'polypeptide(L)'
;MGISDVFFAICSRGLSKTFIVGLGNIVKMNLYPYTEAVITSSTVAQANKMVEDKIRDELIKKLSPYLLYMYEHEYLVITKPEDGYRIENKLNGSTLRVLPCQDSSRGPRATILTYEEARLLKKGMVDSVFEKMAHPRQAKYLSNPVYGNNPRWKEECQHIYITSARYKFEWFWLLFKKTFTRIFTDTKVRCNIFAGDIFMAIDNGFKTWADYWNGKAGGEMDFRMEDLNEMISEGDDAFFNLKSFKENQIIERCFRPPTALQFFAGEQPDFPEKKEDEIRILSMDLAFANTTGCTKNDNTIITLMSAHWDSKKNRFERHVDYIEGHDASDTIGASDRFRYLKWVYDADYCLFDSRSGGEVIANHLTEPLPRPDLGARWDSRGFGLADKYQVVSQAKIDDYHSRTVDKNAVPCLIPIIGTPELNSSGWLSLRKQLETNNMKFLISMQDYQNELTDSGEYYQYTAEELANQLEPYGQTDMMVIEAVNLKTVIKQDKIKLEEPRTGTKDRIVTIMYGNYIIDLIENAWQQQLQEDEFDIDSIQLVW
;
A
#
# COMPACT_ATOMS: atom_id res chain seq x y z
N MET A 1 -8.94 -34.76 -9.02
CA MET A 1 -7.96 -34.56 -7.94
C MET A 1 -6.87 -35.63 -8.10
N GLY A 2 -5.64 -35.35 -7.76
CA GLY A 2 -4.50 -36.24 -8.04
C GLY A 2 -3.94 -36.10 -9.47
N ILE A 3 -4.47 -35.17 -10.26
CA ILE A 3 -4.00 -34.93 -11.65
C ILE A 3 -2.93 -33.83 -11.69
N SER A 4 -2.93 -32.90 -10.72
CA SER A 4 -1.93 -31.82 -10.67
C SER A 4 -1.26 -31.73 -9.29
N ASP A 5 0.05 -31.50 -9.31
CA ASP A 5 0.84 -31.24 -8.10
C ASP A 5 0.79 -29.74 -7.75
N VAL A 6 0.59 -28.90 -8.75
CA VAL A 6 0.45 -27.44 -8.58
C VAL A 6 -0.87 -26.97 -9.20
N PHE A 7 -1.61 -26.17 -8.45
CA PHE A 7 -2.84 -25.54 -8.90
C PHE A 7 -2.80 -24.03 -8.61
N PHE A 8 -3.00 -23.23 -9.63
CA PHE A 8 -3.15 -21.79 -9.50
C PHE A 8 -4.61 -21.39 -9.73
N ALA A 9 -5.23 -20.73 -8.75
CA ALA A 9 -6.52 -20.07 -8.88
C ALA A 9 -6.31 -18.55 -8.83
N ILE A 10 -6.14 -17.94 -9.99
CA ILE A 10 -5.93 -16.49 -10.14
C ILE A 10 -7.23 -15.90 -10.65
N CYS A 11 -8.05 -15.37 -9.74
CA CYS A 11 -9.42 -14.96 -10.10
C CYS A 11 -9.79 -13.65 -9.44
N SER A 12 -10.67 -12.92 -10.10
CA SER A 12 -11.31 -11.73 -9.54
C SER A 12 -12.05 -12.02 -8.24
N ARG A 13 -12.35 -10.99 -7.48
CA ARG A 13 -13.22 -11.10 -6.29
C ARG A 13 -14.63 -11.55 -6.72
N GLY A 14 -15.22 -12.45 -5.92
CA GLY A 14 -16.59 -12.94 -6.15
C GLY A 14 -16.70 -14.21 -6.98
N LEU A 15 -15.62 -14.73 -7.59
CA LEU A 15 -15.62 -16.01 -8.33
C LEU A 15 -15.55 -17.26 -7.45
N SER A 16 -15.90 -17.16 -6.17
CA SER A 16 -15.97 -18.29 -5.23
C SER A 16 -14.69 -19.15 -5.13
N LYS A 17 -13.52 -18.60 -5.49
CA LYS A 17 -12.24 -19.34 -5.50
C LYS A 17 -11.95 -20.03 -4.17
N THR A 18 -12.12 -19.33 -3.05
CA THR A 18 -11.91 -19.84 -1.68
C THR A 18 -12.86 -20.98 -1.33
N PHE A 19 -14.15 -20.88 -1.74
CA PHE A 19 -15.14 -21.95 -1.54
C PHE A 19 -14.79 -23.21 -2.34
N ILE A 20 -14.46 -23.08 -3.62
CA ILE A 20 -14.12 -24.20 -4.51
C ILE A 20 -12.89 -24.94 -4.00
N VAL A 21 -11.87 -24.22 -3.54
CA VAL A 21 -10.66 -24.85 -3.00
C VAL A 21 -10.93 -25.47 -1.63
N GLY A 22 -11.73 -24.82 -0.78
CA GLY A 22 -12.21 -25.41 0.49
C GLY A 22 -12.96 -26.70 0.28
N LEU A 23 -13.89 -26.74 -0.67
CA LEU A 23 -14.59 -27.94 -1.10
C LEU A 23 -13.60 -29.02 -1.58
N GLY A 24 -12.63 -28.64 -2.42
CA GLY A 24 -11.60 -29.56 -2.92
C GLY A 24 -10.79 -30.22 -1.79
N ASN A 25 -10.39 -29.45 -0.79
CA ASN A 25 -9.69 -29.96 0.39
C ASN A 25 -10.54 -30.96 1.18
N ILE A 26 -11.82 -30.64 1.45
CA ILE A 26 -12.74 -31.51 2.18
C ILE A 26 -13.06 -32.79 1.39
N VAL A 27 -13.29 -32.69 0.10
CA VAL A 27 -13.51 -33.86 -0.76
C VAL A 27 -12.30 -34.79 -0.73
N LYS A 28 -11.08 -34.24 -0.85
CA LYS A 28 -9.86 -35.04 -0.80
C LYS A 28 -9.64 -35.70 0.57
N MET A 29 -9.89 -34.96 1.65
CA MET A 29 -9.85 -35.50 3.02
C MET A 29 -10.82 -36.69 3.25
N ASN A 30 -12.00 -36.66 2.61
CA ASN A 30 -12.99 -37.73 2.79
C ASN A 30 -12.69 -38.94 1.91
N LEU A 31 -12.21 -38.71 0.69
CA LEU A 31 -11.95 -39.78 -0.29
C LEU A 31 -10.61 -40.50 -0.06
N TYR A 32 -9.61 -39.78 0.46
CA TYR A 32 -8.25 -40.29 0.58
C TYR A 32 -7.80 -40.35 2.04
N PRO A 33 -7.63 -41.55 2.63
CA PRO A 33 -7.20 -41.72 4.02
C PRO A 33 -5.83 -41.08 4.27
N TYR A 34 -5.64 -40.59 5.51
CA TYR A 34 -4.38 -39.97 5.95
C TYR A 34 -3.95 -38.73 5.12
N THR A 35 -4.93 -37.99 4.60
CA THR A 35 -4.67 -36.68 3.98
C THR A 35 -4.38 -35.68 5.09
N GLU A 36 -3.26 -34.96 4.99
CA GLU A 36 -2.87 -33.86 5.86
C GLU A 36 -2.90 -32.57 5.06
N ALA A 37 -3.98 -31.79 5.19
CA ALA A 37 -4.14 -30.52 4.51
C ALA A 37 -3.74 -29.37 5.44
N VAL A 38 -2.98 -28.43 4.93
CA VAL A 38 -2.61 -27.18 5.62
C VAL A 38 -3.09 -26.00 4.79
N ILE A 39 -3.76 -25.06 5.43
CA ILE A 39 -4.18 -23.77 4.86
C ILE A 39 -3.40 -22.68 5.57
N THR A 40 -2.81 -21.78 4.81
CA THR A 40 -2.14 -20.59 5.32
C THR A 40 -2.55 -19.34 4.54
N SER A 41 -2.55 -18.21 5.22
CA SER A 41 -2.77 -16.87 4.64
C SER A 41 -1.84 -15.87 5.30
N SER A 42 -1.85 -14.62 4.85
CA SER A 42 -1.09 -13.53 5.47
C SER A 42 -1.45 -13.33 6.95
N THR A 43 -2.71 -13.55 7.31
CA THR A 43 -3.17 -13.57 8.70
C THR A 43 -3.93 -14.85 9.02
N VAL A 44 -3.86 -15.29 10.28
CA VAL A 44 -4.65 -16.46 10.77
C VAL A 44 -6.15 -16.20 10.63
N ALA A 45 -6.58 -14.97 10.85
CA ALA A 45 -7.98 -14.57 10.73
C ALA A 45 -8.54 -14.81 9.32
N GLN A 46 -7.78 -14.46 8.27
CA GLN A 46 -8.18 -14.73 6.89
C GLN A 46 -8.28 -16.23 6.59
N ALA A 47 -7.27 -17.00 7.00
CA ALA A 47 -7.29 -18.45 6.81
C ALA A 47 -8.42 -19.11 7.61
N ASN A 48 -8.72 -18.63 8.82
CA ASN A 48 -9.82 -19.09 9.63
C ASN A 48 -11.19 -18.84 8.97
N LYS A 49 -11.39 -17.69 8.31
CA LYS A 49 -12.62 -17.40 7.56
C LYS A 49 -12.91 -18.43 6.47
N MET A 50 -11.88 -18.97 5.80
CA MET A 50 -12.09 -20.05 4.83
C MET A 50 -12.73 -21.28 5.49
N VAL A 51 -12.27 -21.65 6.68
CA VAL A 51 -12.83 -22.81 7.41
C VAL A 51 -14.19 -22.46 8.01
N GLU A 52 -14.33 -21.33 8.64
CA GLU A 52 -15.54 -20.91 9.34
C GLU A 52 -16.70 -20.65 8.39
N ASP A 53 -16.53 -19.73 7.48
CA ASP A 53 -17.61 -19.28 6.60
C ASP A 53 -17.86 -20.28 5.46
N LYS A 54 -16.80 -20.75 4.79
CA LYS A 54 -16.93 -21.54 3.56
C LYS A 54 -17.05 -23.05 3.81
N ILE A 55 -16.28 -23.59 4.75
CA ILE A 55 -16.31 -25.03 5.01
C ILE A 55 -17.39 -25.38 6.05
N ARG A 56 -17.35 -24.78 7.24
CA ARG A 56 -18.28 -25.13 8.32
C ARG A 56 -19.70 -24.64 8.03
N ASP A 57 -19.89 -23.33 7.79
CA ASP A 57 -21.22 -22.74 7.78
C ASP A 57 -21.92 -22.87 6.43
N GLU A 58 -21.18 -22.80 5.31
CA GLU A 58 -21.75 -22.94 3.98
C GLU A 58 -21.75 -24.40 3.49
N LEU A 59 -20.59 -25.05 3.42
CA LEU A 59 -20.49 -26.39 2.86
C LEU A 59 -21.10 -27.48 3.76
N ILE A 60 -20.70 -27.54 5.05
CA ILE A 60 -21.14 -28.62 5.96
C ILE A 60 -22.57 -28.39 6.38
N LYS A 61 -22.91 -27.20 6.92
CA LYS A 61 -24.22 -26.97 7.53
C LYS A 61 -25.35 -26.75 6.53
N LYS A 62 -25.05 -26.17 5.33
CA LYS A 62 -26.12 -25.78 4.38
C LYS A 62 -26.17 -26.62 3.12
N LEU A 63 -25.02 -27.01 2.57
CA LEU A 63 -24.99 -27.60 1.23
C LEU A 63 -24.87 -29.13 1.20
N SER A 64 -24.26 -29.77 2.20
CA SER A 64 -23.97 -31.18 2.14
C SER A 64 -24.62 -31.95 3.31
N PRO A 65 -25.78 -32.60 3.11
CA PRO A 65 -26.39 -33.45 4.15
C PRO A 65 -25.45 -34.55 4.66
N TYR A 66 -24.61 -35.11 3.80
CA TYR A 66 -23.62 -36.11 4.18
C TYR A 66 -22.56 -35.55 5.15
N LEU A 67 -22.00 -34.38 4.86
CA LEU A 67 -21.01 -33.76 5.75
C LEU A 67 -21.66 -33.25 7.05
N LEU A 68 -22.91 -32.80 7.00
CA LEU A 68 -23.69 -32.44 8.18
C LEU A 68 -23.88 -33.66 9.08
N TYR A 69 -24.30 -34.80 8.52
CA TYR A 69 -24.43 -36.05 9.25
C TYR A 69 -23.11 -36.47 9.92
N MET A 70 -22.00 -36.40 9.19
CA MET A 70 -20.69 -36.71 9.75
C MET A 70 -20.28 -35.75 10.88
N TYR A 71 -20.64 -34.51 10.77
CA TYR A 71 -20.35 -33.48 11.78
C TYR A 71 -21.20 -33.70 13.04
N GLU A 72 -22.50 -33.93 12.89
CA GLU A 72 -23.42 -34.14 14.00
C GLU A 72 -23.13 -35.44 14.77
N HIS A 73 -22.61 -36.48 14.11
CA HIS A 73 -22.22 -37.74 14.72
C HIS A 73 -20.74 -37.81 15.13
N GLU A 74 -20.06 -36.66 15.15
CA GLU A 74 -18.65 -36.54 15.56
C GLU A 74 -17.65 -37.40 14.75
N TYR A 75 -18.01 -37.83 13.55
CA TYR A 75 -17.06 -38.42 12.59
C TYR A 75 -16.16 -37.36 11.95
N LEU A 76 -16.70 -36.18 11.77
CA LEU A 76 -15.97 -34.99 11.33
C LEU A 76 -15.95 -33.97 12.48
N VAL A 77 -14.81 -33.79 13.11
CA VAL A 77 -14.66 -32.90 14.28
C VAL A 77 -13.98 -31.62 13.88
N ILE A 78 -14.56 -30.48 14.26
CA ILE A 78 -14.02 -29.15 14.05
C ILE A 78 -13.69 -28.53 15.40
N THR A 79 -12.44 -28.14 15.58
CA THR A 79 -11.95 -27.43 16.77
C THR A 79 -11.30 -26.10 16.37
N LYS A 80 -11.27 -25.14 17.29
CA LYS A 80 -10.64 -23.84 17.09
C LYS A 80 -9.62 -23.58 18.21
N PRO A 81 -8.41 -24.18 18.14
CA PRO A 81 -7.28 -23.78 18.96
C PRO A 81 -6.87 -22.31 18.72
N GLU A 82 -6.03 -21.75 19.60
CA GLU A 82 -5.54 -20.38 19.47
C GLU A 82 -4.76 -20.13 18.17
N ASP A 83 -4.06 -21.16 17.67
CA ASP A 83 -3.24 -21.13 16.46
C ASP A 83 -4.03 -21.33 15.15
N GLY A 84 -5.36 -21.56 15.23
CA GLY A 84 -6.22 -21.69 14.06
C GLY A 84 -7.13 -22.92 14.07
N TYR A 85 -8.04 -22.99 13.11
CA TYR A 85 -8.98 -24.11 12.98
C TYR A 85 -8.28 -25.42 12.64
N ARG A 86 -8.85 -26.51 13.22
CA ARG A 86 -8.50 -27.89 12.88
C ARG A 86 -9.76 -28.68 12.58
N ILE A 87 -9.75 -29.42 11.47
CA ILE A 87 -10.78 -30.40 11.09
C ILE A 87 -10.12 -31.76 11.09
N GLU A 88 -10.78 -32.75 11.70
CA GLU A 88 -10.33 -34.13 11.75
C GLU A 88 -11.45 -35.08 11.29
N ASN A 89 -11.14 -35.94 10.30
CA ASN A 89 -11.99 -37.03 9.92
C ASN A 89 -11.54 -38.30 10.68
N LYS A 90 -12.27 -38.65 11.72
CA LYS A 90 -11.98 -39.82 12.60
C LYS A 90 -12.07 -41.15 11.89
N LEU A 91 -12.85 -41.25 10.79
CA LEU A 91 -13.05 -42.52 10.09
C LEU A 91 -11.81 -42.93 9.28
N ASN A 92 -11.04 -41.97 8.77
CA ASN A 92 -9.93 -42.27 7.87
C ASN A 92 -8.59 -41.60 8.28
N GLY A 93 -8.55 -40.91 9.42
CA GLY A 93 -7.37 -40.27 9.98
C GLY A 93 -6.87 -39.03 9.21
N SER A 94 -7.70 -38.44 8.34
CA SER A 94 -7.34 -37.23 7.61
C SER A 94 -7.52 -35.98 8.48
N THR A 95 -6.65 -35.00 8.30
CA THR A 95 -6.70 -33.74 9.05
C THR A 95 -6.56 -32.52 8.10
N LEU A 96 -7.22 -31.42 8.46
CA LEU A 96 -6.98 -30.10 7.89
C LEU A 96 -6.65 -29.13 9.02
N ARG A 97 -5.62 -28.33 8.86
CA ARG A 97 -5.19 -27.33 9.84
C ARG A 97 -5.01 -25.97 9.18
N VAL A 98 -5.43 -24.93 9.88
CA VAL A 98 -5.04 -23.57 9.57
C VAL A 98 -3.77 -23.25 10.34
N LEU A 99 -2.76 -22.70 9.69
CA LEU A 99 -1.50 -22.30 10.30
C LEU A 99 -1.14 -20.87 9.87
N PRO A 100 -0.66 -20.03 10.80
CA PRO A 100 -0.17 -18.71 10.47
C PRO A 100 1.08 -18.78 9.58
N CYS A 101 1.26 -17.79 8.70
CA CYS A 101 2.47 -17.70 7.85
C CYS A 101 3.67 -17.14 8.62
N GLN A 102 4.16 -17.92 9.60
CA GLN A 102 5.25 -17.53 10.51
C GLN A 102 6.15 -18.70 10.89
N ASP A 103 7.28 -18.40 11.50
CA ASP A 103 8.32 -19.41 11.82
C ASP A 103 7.86 -20.44 12.87
N SER A 104 6.98 -20.05 13.80
CA SER A 104 6.39 -20.95 14.81
C SER A 104 5.51 -22.06 14.23
N SER A 105 5.09 -21.96 12.98
CA SER A 105 4.28 -22.98 12.30
C SER A 105 5.07 -24.22 11.88
N ARG A 106 6.37 -24.30 12.16
CA ARG A 106 7.20 -25.49 11.89
C ARG A 106 6.72 -26.72 12.64
N GLY A 107 6.85 -27.88 12.03
CA GLY A 107 6.62 -29.18 12.66
C GLY A 107 5.57 -30.05 11.98
N PRO A 108 4.36 -29.56 11.65
CA PRO A 108 3.38 -30.35 10.91
C PRO A 108 3.91 -30.79 9.54
N ARG A 109 3.36 -31.89 9.04
CA ARG A 109 3.55 -32.32 7.65
C ARG A 109 2.30 -32.03 6.85
N ALA A 110 2.44 -31.93 5.52
CA ALA A 110 1.34 -31.63 4.64
C ALA A 110 1.40 -32.40 3.33
N THR A 111 0.29 -33.03 2.97
CA THR A 111 0.08 -33.62 1.66
C THR A 111 -0.64 -32.69 0.70
N ILE A 112 -1.27 -31.64 1.27
CA ILE A 112 -1.86 -30.52 0.55
C ILE A 112 -1.46 -29.23 1.28
N LEU A 113 -0.90 -28.29 0.55
CA LEU A 113 -0.58 -26.93 0.99
C LEU A 113 -1.46 -25.94 0.23
N THR A 114 -2.32 -25.24 0.92
CA THR A 114 -3.19 -24.19 0.35
C THR A 114 -2.73 -22.83 0.84
N TYR A 115 -2.35 -21.99 -0.09
CA TYR A 115 -1.87 -20.62 0.12
C TYR A 115 -2.99 -19.64 -0.27
N GLU A 116 -3.75 -19.17 0.72
CA GLU A 116 -4.82 -18.20 0.54
C GLU A 116 -4.22 -16.80 0.43
N GLU A 117 -4.65 -16.02 -0.56
CA GLU A 117 -4.06 -14.74 -0.96
C GLU A 117 -2.52 -14.84 -1.10
N ALA A 118 -2.08 -15.83 -1.89
CA ALA A 118 -0.68 -16.23 -2.03
C ALA A 118 0.27 -15.06 -2.31
N ARG A 119 -0.18 -14.06 -3.05
CA ARG A 119 0.60 -12.83 -3.37
C ARG A 119 1.03 -12.05 -2.12
N LEU A 120 0.27 -12.12 -1.03
CA LEU A 120 0.53 -11.38 0.21
C LEU A 120 1.48 -12.12 1.15
N LEU A 121 1.79 -13.39 0.88
CA LEU A 121 2.65 -14.20 1.73
C LEU A 121 4.12 -13.82 1.57
N LYS A 122 4.85 -13.82 2.68
CA LYS A 122 6.30 -13.62 2.67
C LYS A 122 7.00 -14.84 2.03
N LYS A 123 7.63 -14.65 0.87
CA LYS A 123 8.31 -15.74 0.15
C LYS A 123 9.27 -16.54 1.02
N GLY A 124 10.03 -15.87 1.89
CA GLY A 124 10.96 -16.52 2.81
C GLY A 124 10.26 -17.52 3.74
N MET A 125 9.05 -17.22 4.24
CA MET A 125 8.25 -18.13 5.08
C MET A 125 7.70 -19.30 4.26
N VAL A 126 7.22 -19.04 3.04
CA VAL A 126 6.79 -20.11 2.14
C VAL A 126 7.91 -21.10 1.90
N ASP A 127 9.11 -20.64 1.51
CA ASP A 127 10.25 -21.49 1.19
C ASP A 127 10.84 -22.20 2.43
N SER A 128 10.93 -21.53 3.57
CA SER A 128 11.63 -22.03 4.76
C SER A 128 10.75 -22.86 5.71
N VAL A 129 9.44 -22.63 5.69
CA VAL A 129 8.49 -23.31 6.60
C VAL A 129 7.58 -24.24 5.80
N PHE A 130 6.75 -23.72 4.90
CA PHE A 130 5.69 -24.49 4.26
C PHE A 130 6.19 -25.49 3.23
N GLU A 131 7.17 -25.10 2.37
CA GLU A 131 7.77 -26.06 1.42
C GLU A 131 8.49 -27.22 2.13
N LYS A 132 8.94 -27.02 3.36
CA LYS A 132 9.56 -28.08 4.18
C LYS A 132 8.54 -29.01 4.86
N MET A 133 7.27 -28.64 4.92
CA MET A 133 6.18 -29.51 5.37
C MET A 133 5.75 -30.50 4.30
N ALA A 134 6.01 -30.18 3.02
CA ALA A 134 5.54 -30.95 1.88
C ALA A 134 6.06 -32.39 1.88
N HIS A 135 5.17 -33.36 1.82
CA HIS A 135 5.51 -34.77 1.68
C HIS A 135 4.40 -35.53 0.95
N PRO A 136 4.69 -36.66 0.31
CA PRO A 136 3.67 -37.52 -0.28
C PRO A 136 2.81 -38.20 0.79
N ARG A 137 1.55 -38.49 0.46
CA ARG A 137 0.64 -39.19 1.35
C ARG A 137 1.14 -40.61 1.64
N GLN A 138 1.18 -40.97 2.93
CA GLN A 138 1.64 -42.28 3.44
C GLN A 138 0.47 -43.23 3.58
N ALA A 139 -0.18 -43.60 2.48
CA ALA A 139 -1.31 -44.55 2.54
C ALA A 139 -0.86 -46.00 2.77
N LYS A 140 -1.50 -46.70 3.68
CA LYS A 140 -1.13 -48.08 4.07
C LYS A 140 -1.08 -49.07 2.90
N TYR A 141 -1.93 -48.93 1.88
CA TYR A 141 -1.90 -49.78 0.71
C TYR A 141 -0.62 -49.68 -0.11
N LEU A 142 0.14 -48.58 0.02
CA LEU A 142 1.43 -48.39 -0.64
C LEU A 142 2.53 -49.31 -0.09
N SER A 143 2.33 -49.91 1.08
CA SER A 143 3.23 -50.95 1.59
C SER A 143 3.13 -52.28 0.79
N ASN A 144 2.04 -52.48 0.05
CA ASN A 144 1.93 -53.60 -0.87
C ASN A 144 2.73 -53.31 -2.16
N PRO A 145 3.66 -54.18 -2.58
CA PRO A 145 4.51 -53.96 -3.76
C PRO A 145 3.72 -53.74 -5.05
N VAL A 146 2.54 -54.30 -5.20
CA VAL A 146 1.66 -54.15 -6.37
C VAL A 146 1.27 -52.68 -6.55
N TYR A 147 0.99 -51.98 -5.46
CA TYR A 147 0.57 -50.59 -5.48
C TYR A 147 1.76 -49.65 -5.28
N GLY A 148 2.66 -49.95 -4.34
CA GLY A 148 3.80 -49.09 -4.00
C GLY A 148 4.82 -48.94 -5.12
N ASN A 149 4.99 -49.93 -5.98
CA ASN A 149 5.89 -49.88 -7.11
C ASN A 149 5.26 -49.28 -8.37
N ASN A 150 3.96 -49.02 -8.39
CA ASN A 150 3.27 -48.48 -9.53
C ASN A 150 3.26 -46.95 -9.48
N PRO A 151 3.91 -46.21 -10.40
CA PRO A 151 3.97 -44.75 -10.41
C PRO A 151 2.59 -44.07 -10.41
N ARG A 152 1.56 -44.74 -10.92
CA ARG A 152 0.19 -44.24 -11.00
C ARG A 152 -0.43 -43.99 -9.61
N TRP A 153 0.01 -44.73 -8.58
CA TRP A 153 -0.50 -44.62 -7.21
C TRP A 153 0.39 -43.77 -6.32
N LYS A 154 1.54 -43.34 -6.80
CA LYS A 154 2.41 -42.39 -6.10
C LYS A 154 1.83 -40.99 -6.21
N GLU A 155 1.66 -40.35 -5.08
CA GLU A 155 1.21 -38.97 -4.98
C GLU A 155 2.37 -38.09 -4.52
N GLU A 156 2.42 -36.86 -5.05
CA GLU A 156 3.27 -35.79 -4.54
C GLU A 156 2.43 -34.85 -3.67
N CYS A 157 3.07 -33.99 -2.88
CA CYS A 157 2.38 -32.93 -2.18
C CYS A 157 1.73 -31.98 -3.18
N GLN A 158 0.47 -31.64 -2.96
CA GLN A 158 -0.25 -30.70 -3.80
C GLN A 158 -0.11 -29.28 -3.25
N HIS A 159 0.35 -28.36 -4.09
CA HIS A 159 0.44 -26.93 -3.79
C HIS A 159 -0.70 -26.19 -4.49
N ILE A 160 -1.54 -25.50 -3.72
CA ILE A 160 -2.69 -24.77 -4.22
C ILE A 160 -2.49 -23.28 -3.89
N TYR A 161 -2.34 -22.45 -4.89
CA TYR A 161 -2.17 -21.02 -4.76
C TYR A 161 -3.45 -20.30 -5.17
N ILE A 162 -4.06 -19.57 -4.25
CA ILE A 162 -5.29 -18.81 -4.45
C ILE A 162 -4.95 -17.33 -4.32
N THR A 163 -5.29 -16.52 -5.32
CA THR A 163 -5.08 -15.08 -5.28
C THR A 163 -5.90 -14.37 -6.36
N SER A 164 -5.97 -13.04 -6.30
CA SER A 164 -6.29 -12.17 -7.43
C SER A 164 -5.00 -11.66 -8.08
N ALA A 165 -5.13 -11.03 -9.25
CA ALA A 165 -3.99 -10.43 -9.93
C ALA A 165 -3.42 -9.24 -9.14
N ARG A 166 -2.13 -8.96 -9.35
CA ARG A 166 -1.47 -7.78 -8.81
C ARG A 166 -0.30 -7.35 -9.70
N TYR A 167 0.94 -7.41 -9.22
CA TYR A 167 2.11 -6.92 -9.97
C TYR A 167 2.99 -8.04 -10.51
N LYS A 168 3.50 -7.85 -11.75
CA LYS A 168 4.37 -8.84 -12.42
C LYS A 168 5.77 -8.99 -11.81
N PHE A 169 6.19 -8.09 -10.93
CA PHE A 169 7.47 -8.21 -10.23
C PHE A 169 7.38 -9.03 -8.93
N GLU A 170 6.20 -9.30 -8.39
CA GLU A 170 6.03 -10.05 -7.16
C GLU A 170 6.48 -11.51 -7.31
N TRP A 171 6.96 -12.09 -6.21
CA TRP A 171 7.46 -13.48 -6.19
C TRP A 171 6.44 -14.50 -6.69
N PHE A 172 5.17 -14.25 -6.41
CA PHE A 172 4.07 -15.10 -6.85
C PHE A 172 3.98 -15.16 -8.39
N TRP A 173 4.05 -14.01 -9.07
CA TRP A 173 4.06 -13.96 -10.54
C TRP A 173 5.29 -14.64 -11.13
N LEU A 174 6.46 -14.46 -10.51
CA LEU A 174 7.69 -15.11 -10.95
C LEU A 174 7.59 -16.65 -10.81
N LEU A 175 6.99 -17.12 -9.69
CA LEU A 175 6.69 -18.55 -9.49
C LEU A 175 5.71 -19.05 -10.55
N PHE A 176 4.60 -18.34 -10.77
CA PHE A 176 3.59 -18.67 -11.78
C PHE A 176 4.24 -18.76 -13.17
N LYS A 177 4.96 -17.73 -13.60
CA LYS A 177 5.64 -17.67 -14.91
C LYS A 177 6.63 -18.84 -15.08
N LYS A 178 7.45 -19.11 -14.07
CA LYS A 178 8.38 -20.23 -14.06
C LYS A 178 7.66 -21.57 -14.21
N THR A 179 6.59 -21.78 -13.45
CA THR A 179 5.82 -23.04 -13.50
C THR A 179 5.09 -23.18 -14.82
N PHE A 180 4.47 -22.10 -15.31
CA PHE A 180 3.79 -22.07 -16.61
C PHE A 180 4.74 -22.43 -17.76
N THR A 181 5.94 -21.85 -17.79
CA THR A 181 6.96 -22.20 -18.80
C THR A 181 7.35 -23.67 -18.73
N ARG A 182 7.47 -24.22 -17.51
CA ARG A 182 7.82 -25.63 -17.31
C ARG A 182 6.76 -26.62 -17.82
N ILE A 183 5.49 -26.25 -17.87
CA ILE A 183 4.42 -27.10 -18.44
C ILE A 183 4.75 -27.51 -19.89
N PHE A 184 5.41 -26.63 -20.63
CA PHE A 184 5.76 -26.86 -22.04
C PHE A 184 7.15 -27.51 -22.25
N THR A 185 8.00 -27.48 -21.24
CA THR A 185 9.40 -27.94 -21.34
C THR A 185 9.68 -29.20 -20.52
N ASP A 186 8.84 -29.54 -19.54
CA ASP A 186 9.04 -30.66 -18.63
C ASP A 186 7.73 -31.47 -18.48
N THR A 187 7.70 -32.65 -19.11
CA THR A 187 6.52 -33.54 -19.08
C THR A 187 6.16 -34.08 -17.68
N LYS A 188 7.03 -33.89 -16.69
CA LYS A 188 6.79 -34.29 -15.30
C LYS A 188 6.01 -33.24 -14.51
N VAL A 189 5.92 -32.02 -15.01
CA VAL A 189 5.19 -30.93 -14.34
C VAL A 189 3.70 -31.11 -14.56
N ARG A 190 2.98 -31.41 -13.48
CA ARG A 190 1.52 -31.51 -13.47
C ARG A 190 0.94 -30.26 -12.82
N CYS A 191 0.60 -29.28 -13.65
CA CYS A 191 0.05 -28.01 -13.19
C CYS A 191 -1.28 -27.72 -13.87
N ASN A 192 -2.26 -27.28 -13.07
CA ASN A 192 -3.52 -26.73 -13.58
C ASN A 192 -3.63 -25.26 -13.18
N ILE A 193 -4.18 -24.47 -14.09
CA ILE A 193 -4.39 -23.04 -13.91
C ILE A 193 -5.87 -22.75 -14.16
N PHE A 194 -6.49 -22.08 -13.23
CA PHE A 194 -7.82 -21.48 -13.38
C PHE A 194 -7.69 -19.96 -13.20
N ALA A 195 -8.10 -19.21 -14.20
CA ALA A 195 -8.12 -17.76 -14.18
C ALA A 195 -9.50 -17.27 -14.62
N GLY A 196 -9.99 -16.22 -13.97
CA GLY A 196 -11.28 -15.62 -14.31
C GLY A 196 -11.37 -14.19 -13.85
N ASP A 197 -12.12 -13.40 -14.61
CA ASP A 197 -12.37 -11.98 -14.37
C ASP A 197 -13.82 -11.72 -13.92
N ILE A 198 -14.18 -10.44 -13.76
CA ILE A 198 -15.53 -10.03 -13.39
C ILE A 198 -16.58 -10.43 -14.43
N PHE A 199 -16.22 -10.51 -15.72
CA PHE A 199 -17.16 -10.89 -16.77
C PHE A 199 -17.58 -12.35 -16.60
N MET A 200 -16.62 -13.24 -16.28
CA MET A 200 -16.95 -14.63 -15.92
C MET A 200 -17.86 -14.69 -14.68
N ALA A 201 -17.65 -13.82 -13.70
CA ALA A 201 -18.52 -13.76 -12.51
C ALA A 201 -19.94 -13.29 -12.86
N ILE A 202 -20.10 -12.32 -13.77
CA ILE A 202 -21.40 -11.81 -14.24
C ILE A 202 -22.12 -12.89 -15.06
N ASP A 203 -21.45 -13.51 -16.01
CA ASP A 203 -22.02 -14.54 -16.90
C ASP A 203 -22.53 -15.76 -16.11
N ASN A 204 -21.91 -16.05 -14.97
CA ASN A 204 -22.33 -17.14 -14.08
C ASN A 204 -23.23 -16.68 -12.92
N GLY A 205 -23.70 -15.44 -12.89
CA GLY A 205 -24.63 -14.92 -11.89
C GLY A 205 -24.04 -14.70 -10.49
N PHE A 206 -22.71 -14.70 -10.34
CA PHE A 206 -22.03 -14.40 -9.06
C PHE A 206 -21.93 -12.91 -8.79
N LYS A 207 -21.89 -12.09 -9.84
CA LYS A 207 -21.89 -10.62 -9.81
C LYS A 207 -22.88 -10.05 -10.82
N THR A 208 -23.12 -8.75 -10.75
CA THR A 208 -24.01 -7.99 -11.60
C THR A 208 -23.25 -6.90 -12.36
N TRP A 209 -23.85 -6.31 -13.38
CA TRP A 209 -23.31 -5.12 -14.03
C TRP A 209 -23.21 -3.90 -13.09
N ALA A 210 -24.07 -3.84 -12.06
CA ALA A 210 -23.93 -2.82 -11.01
C ALA A 210 -22.62 -2.98 -10.24
N ASP A 211 -22.21 -4.22 -9.90
CA ASP A 211 -20.92 -4.48 -9.26
C ASP A 211 -19.73 -4.06 -10.13
N TYR A 212 -19.83 -4.27 -11.46
CA TYR A 212 -18.84 -3.81 -12.43
C TYR A 212 -18.68 -2.27 -12.37
N TRP A 213 -19.79 -1.53 -12.44
CA TRP A 213 -19.74 -0.07 -12.44
C TRP A 213 -19.29 0.50 -11.09
N ASN A 214 -19.69 -0.12 -9.99
CA ASN A 214 -19.24 0.25 -8.64
C ASN A 214 -17.74 0.00 -8.45
N GLY A 215 -17.24 -1.16 -8.90
CA GLY A 215 -15.82 -1.47 -8.87
C GLY A 215 -14.99 -0.47 -9.67
N LYS A 216 -15.47 -0.13 -10.88
CA LYS A 216 -14.80 0.87 -11.74
C LYS A 216 -14.80 2.27 -11.14
N ALA A 217 -15.84 2.66 -10.44
CA ALA A 217 -15.92 3.94 -9.73
C ALA A 217 -14.99 4.00 -8.50
N GLY A 218 -14.66 2.85 -7.91
CA GLY A 218 -13.81 2.75 -6.72
C GLY A 218 -12.31 2.97 -6.98
N GLY A 219 -11.87 2.95 -8.24
CA GLY A 219 -10.47 3.19 -8.63
C GLY A 219 -10.01 2.29 -9.76
N GLU A 220 -9.43 2.87 -10.80
CA GLU A 220 -9.05 2.16 -12.05
C GLU A 220 -8.06 1.01 -11.81
N MET A 221 -7.05 1.21 -10.96
CA MET A 221 -6.00 0.21 -10.73
C MET A 221 -6.52 -0.98 -9.90
N ASP A 222 -7.26 -0.70 -8.84
CA ASP A 222 -7.87 -1.77 -8.03
C ASP A 222 -8.88 -2.56 -8.87
N PHE A 223 -9.68 -1.87 -9.68
CA PHE A 223 -10.60 -2.50 -10.61
C PHE A 223 -9.88 -3.41 -11.61
N ARG A 224 -8.76 -2.96 -12.18
CA ARG A 224 -7.95 -3.79 -13.09
C ARG A 224 -7.38 -5.03 -12.40
N MET A 225 -6.85 -4.88 -11.18
CA MET A 225 -6.25 -6.00 -10.44
C MET A 225 -7.31 -6.95 -9.86
N GLU A 226 -8.30 -6.40 -9.15
CA GLU A 226 -9.22 -7.21 -8.34
C GLU A 226 -10.47 -7.68 -9.12
N ASP A 227 -10.91 -6.93 -10.13
CA ASP A 227 -12.10 -7.23 -10.92
C ASP A 227 -11.76 -7.73 -12.34
N LEU A 228 -10.90 -7.04 -13.09
CA LEU A 228 -10.47 -7.51 -14.41
C LEU A 228 -9.39 -8.59 -14.34
N ASN A 229 -8.83 -8.85 -13.16
CA ASN A 229 -7.80 -9.86 -12.93
C ASN A 229 -6.56 -9.67 -13.83
N GLU A 230 -6.17 -8.41 -14.05
CA GLU A 230 -5.02 -8.05 -14.85
C GLU A 230 -3.74 -7.98 -14.02
N MET A 231 -2.71 -8.72 -14.44
CA MET A 231 -1.37 -8.56 -13.87
C MET A 231 -0.72 -7.30 -14.42
N ILE A 232 -0.44 -6.34 -13.54
CA ILE A 232 0.12 -5.05 -13.90
C ILE A 232 1.64 -5.17 -14.06
N SER A 233 2.15 -4.74 -15.21
CA SER A 233 3.59 -4.57 -15.44
C SER A 233 3.98 -3.12 -15.17
N GLU A 234 5.22 -2.91 -14.72
CA GLU A 234 5.89 -1.65 -14.98
C GLU A 234 5.93 -1.46 -16.50
N GLY A 235 5.48 -0.31 -17.00
CA GLY A 235 5.65 -0.01 -18.41
C GLY A 235 7.15 0.03 -18.72
N ASP A 236 7.58 -0.48 -19.86
CA ASP A 236 8.99 -0.40 -20.31
C ASP A 236 9.48 1.05 -20.39
N ASP A 237 8.55 2.02 -20.41
CA ASP A 237 8.77 3.48 -20.43
C ASP A 237 8.48 4.17 -19.07
N ALA A 238 8.29 3.42 -17.97
CA ALA A 238 8.02 4.00 -16.67
C ALA A 238 9.22 4.83 -16.17
N PHE A 239 8.96 6.09 -15.80
CA PHE A 239 10.02 6.98 -15.28
C PHE A 239 10.49 6.52 -13.89
N PHE A 240 9.57 6.05 -13.06
CA PHE A 240 9.84 5.55 -11.73
C PHE A 240 9.73 4.03 -11.67
N ASN A 241 10.68 3.42 -10.96
CA ASN A 241 10.68 1.97 -10.74
C ASN A 241 9.89 1.63 -9.47
N LEU A 242 8.89 0.77 -9.59
CA LEU A 242 8.08 0.35 -8.45
C LEU A 242 8.90 -0.36 -7.37
N LYS A 243 9.93 -1.09 -7.75
CA LYS A 243 10.83 -1.76 -6.79
C LYS A 243 11.48 -0.73 -5.85
N SER A 244 11.92 0.41 -6.38
CA SER A 244 12.52 1.48 -5.57
C SER A 244 11.53 2.06 -4.55
N PHE A 245 10.23 2.19 -4.90
CA PHE A 245 9.22 2.58 -3.91
C PHE A 245 9.05 1.52 -2.83
N LYS A 246 8.91 0.25 -3.22
CA LYS A 246 8.70 -0.85 -2.24
C LYS A 246 9.87 -1.04 -1.29
N GLU A 247 11.10 -0.84 -1.74
CA GLU A 247 12.29 -0.88 -0.89
C GLU A 247 12.35 0.29 0.10
N ASN A 248 11.67 1.39 -0.20
CA ASN A 248 11.61 2.60 0.62
C ASN A 248 10.31 2.78 1.41
N GLN A 249 9.32 1.89 1.29
CA GLN A 249 8.12 1.84 2.14
C GLN A 249 8.47 1.17 3.48
N ILE A 250 9.07 1.91 4.41
CA ILE A 250 9.60 1.38 5.68
C ILE A 250 9.14 2.14 6.93
N ILE A 251 8.41 3.25 6.77
CA ILE A 251 7.89 4.03 7.90
C ILE A 251 6.63 3.32 8.42
N GLU A 252 6.68 2.78 9.62
CA GLU A 252 5.58 2.02 10.23
C GLU A 252 4.47 2.92 10.76
N ARG A 253 4.81 4.12 11.29
CA ARG A 253 3.85 5.03 11.93
C ARG A 253 3.76 6.36 11.20
N CYS A 254 2.56 6.71 10.75
CA CYS A 254 2.30 8.01 10.16
C CYS A 254 2.17 9.10 11.24
N PHE A 255 2.49 10.34 10.89
CA PHE A 255 2.27 11.51 11.74
C PHE A 255 0.80 11.92 11.70
N ARG A 256 -0.06 11.17 12.40
CA ARG A 256 -1.49 11.44 12.41
C ARG A 256 -1.80 12.65 13.28
N PRO A 257 -2.44 13.70 12.72
CA PRO A 257 -2.82 14.86 13.52
C PRO A 257 -4.09 14.53 14.33
N PRO A 258 -4.18 14.98 15.60
CA PRO A 258 -5.44 14.97 16.34
C PRO A 258 -6.45 15.90 15.65
N THR A 259 -7.68 15.92 16.09
CA THR A 259 -8.64 16.93 15.62
C THR A 259 -8.23 18.33 16.09
N ALA A 260 -8.63 19.38 15.36
CA ALA A 260 -8.30 20.74 15.75
C ALA A 260 -8.80 21.08 17.18
N LEU A 261 -10.00 20.63 17.54
CA LEU A 261 -10.56 20.81 18.87
C LEU A 261 -9.69 20.14 19.96
N GLN A 262 -9.28 18.91 19.73
CA GLN A 262 -8.41 18.16 20.66
C GLN A 262 -7.06 18.84 20.82
N PHE A 263 -6.40 19.18 19.72
CA PHE A 263 -5.08 19.81 19.75
C PHE A 263 -5.09 21.15 20.51
N PHE A 264 -6.03 22.03 20.19
CA PHE A 264 -6.13 23.33 20.87
C PHE A 264 -6.70 23.23 22.28
N ALA A 265 -7.35 22.11 22.63
CA ALA A 265 -7.67 21.77 24.01
C ALA A 265 -6.46 21.30 24.84
N GLY A 266 -5.34 20.98 24.16
CA GLY A 266 -4.07 20.61 24.78
C GLY A 266 -3.69 19.14 24.66
N GLU A 267 -4.40 18.37 23.83
CA GLU A 267 -4.00 17.00 23.48
C GLU A 267 -2.70 17.04 22.67
N GLN A 268 -1.75 16.21 23.06
CA GLN A 268 -0.48 16.10 22.34
C GLN A 268 -0.63 15.17 21.16
N PRO A 269 -0.03 15.49 19.99
CA PRO A 269 0.03 14.58 18.87
C PRO A 269 0.78 13.29 19.22
N ASP A 270 0.36 12.17 18.65
CA ASP A 270 1.01 10.87 18.79
C ASP A 270 2.10 10.67 17.72
N PHE A 271 3.01 11.64 17.63
CA PHE A 271 4.21 11.55 16.77
C PHE A 271 5.35 12.38 17.40
N PRO A 272 6.62 12.14 17.03
CA PRO A 272 7.77 12.78 17.65
C PRO A 272 7.74 14.30 17.56
N GLU A 273 8.16 14.97 18.63
CA GLU A 273 8.44 16.41 18.59
C GLU A 273 9.53 16.72 17.55
N LYS A 274 9.42 17.87 16.90
CA LYS A 274 10.37 18.32 15.89
C LYS A 274 11.75 18.55 16.50
N LYS A 275 12.80 18.01 15.85
CA LYS A 275 14.19 18.20 16.25
C LYS A 275 14.76 19.51 15.69
N GLU A 276 15.84 20.01 16.28
CA GLU A 276 16.50 21.26 15.83
C GLU A 276 17.08 21.16 14.40
N ASP A 277 17.52 19.98 13.99
CA ASP A 277 18.08 19.66 12.67
C ASP A 277 17.05 19.08 11.69
N GLU A 278 15.79 19.07 12.07
CA GLU A 278 14.68 18.58 11.27
C GLU A 278 13.96 19.74 10.58
N ILE A 279 13.67 19.57 9.30
CA ILE A 279 12.87 20.47 8.49
C ILE A 279 11.56 19.78 8.15
N ARG A 280 10.43 20.45 8.42
CA ARG A 280 9.10 19.95 8.03
C ARG A 280 8.50 20.85 6.97
N ILE A 281 8.09 20.22 5.87
CA ILE A 281 7.48 20.89 4.71
C ILE A 281 6.07 20.34 4.52
N LEU A 282 5.10 21.23 4.46
CA LEU A 282 3.72 20.92 4.12
C LEU A 282 3.46 21.37 2.68
N SER A 283 3.06 20.45 1.82
CA SER A 283 2.79 20.73 0.40
C SER A 283 1.33 20.47 0.07
N MET A 284 0.69 21.34 -0.71
CA MET A 284 -0.69 21.20 -1.16
C MET A 284 -0.79 21.35 -2.68
N ASP A 285 -1.43 20.39 -3.33
CA ASP A 285 -1.87 20.48 -4.73
C ASP A 285 -3.39 20.56 -4.76
N LEU A 286 -3.90 21.51 -5.55
CA LEU A 286 -5.29 21.92 -5.52
C LEU A 286 -6.06 21.36 -6.71
N ALA A 287 -7.12 20.65 -6.42
CA ALA A 287 -8.11 20.31 -7.43
C ALA A 287 -9.21 21.37 -7.48
N PHE A 288 -9.64 21.71 -8.69
CA PHE A 288 -10.80 22.57 -8.91
C PHE A 288 -11.90 21.78 -9.58
N ALA A 289 -13.11 21.86 -9.04
CA ALA A 289 -14.29 21.25 -9.66
C ALA A 289 -14.48 21.82 -11.08
N ASN A 290 -14.24 21.00 -12.10
CA ASN A 290 -14.46 21.39 -13.49
C ASN A 290 -15.95 21.52 -13.80
N THR A 291 -16.36 22.71 -14.14
CA THR A 291 -17.71 23.06 -14.62
C THR A 291 -17.94 22.54 -16.03
N THR A 292 -18.22 21.35 -16.31
CA THR A 292 -18.68 20.72 -17.57
C THR A 292 -17.79 19.59 -18.08
N GLY A 293 -18.20 18.38 -17.82
CA GLY A 293 -17.94 17.25 -18.72
C GLY A 293 -16.63 16.48 -18.55
N CYS A 294 -15.78 16.77 -17.56
CA CYS A 294 -14.63 15.93 -17.24
C CYS A 294 -14.95 14.90 -16.16
N THR A 295 -14.71 13.63 -16.47
CA THR A 295 -14.86 12.46 -15.59
C THR A 295 -13.66 12.24 -14.67
N LYS A 296 -12.77 13.23 -14.47
CA LYS A 296 -11.63 13.15 -13.57
C LYS A 296 -12.05 13.69 -12.20
N ASN A 297 -12.01 12.84 -11.20
CA ASN A 297 -12.04 13.24 -9.80
C ASN A 297 -10.60 13.65 -9.40
N ASP A 298 -10.20 14.88 -9.71
CA ASP A 298 -9.01 15.45 -9.13
C ASP A 298 -9.32 15.78 -7.66
N ASN A 299 -8.48 15.34 -6.73
CA ASN A 299 -8.62 15.62 -5.30
C ASN A 299 -7.58 16.63 -4.86
N THR A 300 -7.94 17.53 -3.94
CA THR A 300 -6.93 18.36 -3.26
C THR A 300 -6.11 17.47 -2.34
N ILE A 301 -4.80 17.45 -2.51
CA ILE A 301 -3.88 16.62 -1.74
C ILE A 301 -3.02 17.49 -0.85
N ILE A 302 -2.90 17.10 0.42
CA ILE A 302 -1.97 17.69 1.38
C ILE A 302 -0.97 16.62 1.81
N THR A 303 0.32 16.95 1.74
CA THR A 303 1.43 16.04 2.09
C THR A 303 2.36 16.68 3.08
N LEU A 304 2.69 15.96 4.16
CA LEU A 304 3.77 16.32 5.09
C LEU A 304 5.03 15.54 4.71
N MET A 305 6.12 16.28 4.56
CA MET A 305 7.46 15.71 4.45
C MET A 305 8.35 16.23 5.58
N SER A 306 9.12 15.33 6.21
CA SER A 306 10.23 15.70 7.09
C SER A 306 11.57 15.38 6.43
N ALA A 307 12.58 16.19 6.74
CA ALA A 307 13.94 16.01 6.28
C ALA A 307 14.89 16.08 7.47
N HIS A 308 15.69 15.02 7.65
CA HIS A 308 16.59 14.85 8.78
C HIS A 308 18.04 14.89 8.28
N TRP A 309 18.88 15.76 8.88
CA TRP A 309 20.27 15.88 8.45
C TRP A 309 21.09 14.65 8.87
N ASP A 310 21.62 13.96 7.88
CA ASP A 310 22.61 12.87 8.10
C ASP A 310 24.02 13.43 7.91
N SER A 311 24.69 13.74 9.02
CA SER A 311 26.03 14.29 9.04
C SER A 311 27.10 13.33 8.43
N LYS A 312 26.84 12.02 8.44
CA LYS A 312 27.77 11.03 7.86
C LYS A 312 27.70 11.03 6.34
N LYS A 313 26.50 11.26 5.79
CA LYS A 313 26.26 11.30 4.35
C LYS A 313 26.30 12.72 3.77
N ASN A 314 26.38 13.73 4.65
CA ASN A 314 26.33 15.16 4.32
C ASN A 314 25.13 15.52 3.42
N ARG A 315 23.93 15.00 3.80
CA ARG A 315 22.67 15.22 3.09
C ARG A 315 21.47 15.00 4.00
N PHE A 316 20.29 15.47 3.58
CA PHE A 316 19.04 15.19 4.25
C PHE A 316 18.49 13.81 3.85
N GLU A 317 18.17 12.95 4.81
CA GLU A 317 17.25 11.83 4.63
C GLU A 317 15.83 12.38 4.68
N ARG A 318 14.97 11.98 3.74
CA ARG A 318 13.64 12.55 3.49
C ARG A 318 12.57 11.52 3.76
N HIS A 319 11.57 11.91 4.52
CA HIS A 319 10.43 11.09 4.87
C HIS A 319 9.15 11.72 4.36
N VAL A 320 8.23 10.90 3.86
CA VAL A 320 6.84 11.29 3.60
C VAL A 320 6.02 10.68 4.73
N ASP A 321 5.69 11.52 5.71
CA ASP A 321 5.15 11.07 7.00
C ASP A 321 3.62 11.04 7.03
N TYR A 322 2.99 11.82 6.13
CA TYR A 322 1.53 11.90 6.08
C TYR A 322 1.03 12.39 4.72
N ILE A 323 -0.03 11.78 4.22
CA ILE A 323 -0.75 12.21 3.01
C ILE A 323 -2.25 12.13 3.31
N GLU A 324 -2.98 13.20 3.00
CA GLU A 324 -4.45 13.22 3.05
C GLU A 324 -5.04 13.80 1.77
N GLY A 325 -6.25 13.35 1.43
CA GLY A 325 -7.00 13.83 0.25
C GLY A 325 -8.30 14.51 0.66
N HIS A 326 -8.65 15.60 -0.04
CA HIS A 326 -9.87 16.35 0.16
C HIS A 326 -10.66 16.45 -1.15
N ASP A 327 -11.98 16.55 -1.03
CA ASP A 327 -12.87 16.76 -2.19
C ASP A 327 -12.53 18.09 -2.87
N ALA A 328 -12.47 18.09 -4.20
CA ALA A 328 -12.19 19.27 -5.02
C ALA A 328 -13.22 20.40 -4.85
N SER A 329 -14.42 20.10 -4.34
CA SER A 329 -15.48 21.09 -4.12
C SER A 329 -15.27 21.92 -2.85
N ASP A 330 -14.45 21.47 -1.88
CA ASP A 330 -14.22 22.14 -0.60
C ASP A 330 -12.83 22.79 -0.52
N THR A 331 -12.57 23.75 -1.38
CA THR A 331 -11.30 24.47 -1.45
C THR A 331 -11.02 25.29 -0.17
N ILE A 332 -12.06 25.86 0.46
CA ILE A 332 -11.90 26.67 1.68
C ILE A 332 -11.61 25.75 2.86
N GLY A 333 -12.36 24.67 3.03
CA GLY A 333 -12.10 23.69 4.09
C GLY A 333 -10.70 23.06 4.00
N ALA A 334 -10.23 22.76 2.78
CA ALA A 334 -8.86 22.30 2.56
C ALA A 334 -7.82 23.35 2.97
N SER A 335 -8.06 24.64 2.71
CA SER A 335 -7.18 25.74 3.13
C SER A 335 -7.15 25.90 4.65
N ASP A 336 -8.31 25.81 5.33
CA ASP A 336 -8.41 25.86 6.78
C ASP A 336 -7.69 24.65 7.41
N ARG A 337 -7.84 23.49 6.80
CA ARG A 337 -7.13 22.28 7.20
C ARG A 337 -5.62 22.44 7.04
N PHE A 338 -5.16 23.02 5.94
CA PHE A 338 -3.75 23.31 5.69
C PHE A 338 -3.16 24.25 6.74
N ARG A 339 -3.90 25.30 7.15
CA ARG A 339 -3.51 26.18 8.25
C ARG A 339 -3.37 25.42 9.56
N TYR A 340 -4.37 24.57 9.89
CA TYR A 340 -4.33 23.75 11.10
C TYR A 340 -3.11 22.83 11.11
N LEU A 341 -2.85 22.13 10.00
CA LEU A 341 -1.72 21.21 9.88
C LEU A 341 -0.36 21.90 10.02
N LYS A 342 -0.23 23.16 9.56
CA LYS A 342 0.99 23.95 9.77
C LYS A 342 1.34 24.06 11.26
N TRP A 343 0.34 24.30 12.10
CA TRP A 343 0.55 24.44 13.55
C TRP A 343 0.80 23.09 14.23
N VAL A 344 0.04 22.08 13.89
CA VAL A 344 0.20 20.73 14.46
C VAL A 344 1.57 20.14 14.18
N TYR A 345 2.04 20.29 12.94
CA TYR A 345 3.32 19.73 12.54
C TYR A 345 4.51 20.64 12.79
N ASP A 346 4.29 21.85 13.25
CA ASP A 346 5.33 22.89 13.32
C ASP A 346 6.12 22.99 12.01
N ALA A 347 5.39 23.02 10.89
CA ALA A 347 6.01 23.03 9.57
C ALA A 347 6.74 24.34 9.31
N ASP A 348 7.97 24.26 8.79
CA ASP A 348 8.78 25.46 8.47
C ASP A 348 8.26 26.15 7.22
N TYR A 349 7.89 25.36 6.22
CA TYR A 349 7.46 25.86 4.91
C TYR A 349 6.14 25.23 4.50
N CYS A 350 5.31 26.06 3.87
CA CYS A 350 4.00 25.72 3.34
C CYS A 350 3.96 25.98 1.85
N LEU A 351 3.95 24.93 1.03
CA LEU A 351 4.01 24.97 -0.42
C LEU A 351 2.63 24.78 -1.02
N PHE A 352 2.31 25.51 -2.06
CA PHE A 352 1.08 25.31 -2.83
C PHE A 352 1.26 25.66 -4.31
N ASP A 353 0.55 24.96 -5.22
CA ASP A 353 0.54 25.32 -6.64
C ASP A 353 -0.27 26.62 -6.81
N SER A 354 0.41 27.67 -7.31
CA SER A 354 -0.17 29.00 -7.49
C SER A 354 -0.77 29.21 -8.87
N ARG A 355 -0.92 28.16 -9.70
CA ARG A 355 -1.62 28.24 -10.99
C ARG A 355 -3.13 28.16 -10.82
N SER A 356 -3.85 28.65 -11.84
CA SER A 356 -5.30 28.39 -12.14
C SER A 356 -6.27 28.60 -11.00
N GLY A 357 -6.14 28.97 -9.89
CA GLY A 357 -7.03 29.16 -8.73
C GLY A 357 -6.25 29.22 -7.43
N GLY A 358 -4.95 28.95 -7.49
CA GLY A 358 -4.05 29.14 -6.37
C GLY A 358 -4.07 30.56 -5.80
N GLU A 359 -4.48 31.55 -6.62
CA GLU A 359 -4.69 32.94 -6.15
C GLU A 359 -5.81 33.08 -5.12
N VAL A 360 -6.89 32.31 -5.24
CA VAL A 360 -8.00 32.32 -4.27
C VAL A 360 -7.52 31.81 -2.92
N ILE A 361 -6.77 30.73 -2.96
CA ILE A 361 -6.20 30.13 -1.75
C ILE A 361 -5.10 30.99 -1.15
N ALA A 362 -4.26 31.58 -1.98
CA ALA A 362 -3.26 32.53 -1.53
C ALA A 362 -3.89 33.69 -0.75
N ASN A 363 -4.97 34.27 -1.27
CA ASN A 363 -5.69 35.32 -0.57
C ASN A 363 -6.24 34.80 0.77
N HIS A 364 -6.88 33.62 0.76
CA HIS A 364 -7.41 33.01 1.99
C HIS A 364 -6.31 32.70 3.02
N LEU A 365 -5.15 32.21 2.59
CA LEU A 365 -4.03 31.91 3.47
C LEU A 365 -3.33 33.17 4.02
N THR A 366 -3.31 34.27 3.26
CA THR A 366 -2.66 35.52 3.69
C THR A 366 -3.54 36.37 4.63
N GLU A 367 -4.85 36.16 4.63
CA GLU A 367 -5.78 36.84 5.52
C GLU A 367 -5.73 36.28 6.94
N PRO A 368 -5.88 37.11 7.99
CA PRO A 368 -6.10 36.61 9.33
C PRO A 368 -7.38 35.78 9.45
N LEU A 369 -7.32 34.62 10.13
CA LEU A 369 -8.46 33.74 10.32
C LEU A 369 -8.75 33.56 11.82
N PRO A 370 -9.64 34.37 12.42
CA PRO A 370 -10.05 34.18 13.80
C PRO A 370 -10.92 32.92 13.96
N ARG A 371 -10.57 32.06 14.89
CA ARG A 371 -11.30 30.83 15.23
C ARG A 371 -11.60 30.81 16.74
N PRO A 372 -12.62 31.57 17.18
CA PRO A 372 -12.97 31.63 18.60
C PRO A 372 -13.44 30.30 19.19
N ASP A 373 -13.90 29.38 18.33
CA ASP A 373 -14.28 28.00 18.63
C ASP A 373 -13.08 27.15 19.08
N LEU A 374 -11.85 27.48 18.65
CA LEU A 374 -10.61 26.78 19.00
C LEU A 374 -9.87 27.40 20.18
N GLY A 375 -10.37 28.52 20.70
CA GLY A 375 -9.82 29.18 21.90
C GLY A 375 -8.57 30.03 21.66
N ALA A 376 -7.93 30.47 22.75
CA ALA A 376 -6.82 31.45 22.73
C ALA A 376 -5.50 30.88 22.17
N ARG A 377 -5.37 29.59 22.02
CA ARG A 377 -4.17 28.94 21.46
C ARG A 377 -4.11 28.98 19.94
N TRP A 378 -5.24 29.24 19.27
CA TRP A 378 -5.27 29.40 17.83
C TRP A 378 -4.55 30.68 17.42
N ASP A 379 -3.53 30.54 16.56
CA ASP A 379 -2.86 31.69 15.96
C ASP A 379 -3.65 32.17 14.73
N SER A 380 -4.31 33.31 14.88
CA SER A 380 -5.16 33.87 13.85
C SER A 380 -4.41 34.64 12.76
N ARG A 381 -3.07 34.79 12.88
CA ARG A 381 -2.28 35.53 11.88
C ARG A 381 -2.38 34.89 10.50
N GLY A 382 -2.35 35.74 9.46
CA GLY A 382 -2.18 35.30 8.10
C GLY A 382 -0.79 34.70 7.85
N PHE A 383 -0.65 33.96 6.77
CA PHE A 383 0.64 33.45 6.32
C PHE A 383 1.26 34.44 5.31
N GLY A 384 2.52 34.75 5.48
CA GLY A 384 3.31 35.56 4.55
C GLY A 384 4.30 34.70 3.77
N LEU A 385 4.90 35.28 2.72
CA LEU A 385 5.97 34.61 2.00
C LEU A 385 7.14 34.30 2.92
N ALA A 386 7.71 33.13 2.78
CA ALA A 386 8.96 32.79 3.45
C ALA A 386 10.11 33.68 2.94
N ASP A 387 11.03 34.04 3.85
CA ASP A 387 12.15 34.94 3.53
C ASP A 387 13.16 34.32 2.55
N LYS A 388 13.19 32.99 2.50
CA LYS A 388 14.16 32.22 1.69
C LYS A 388 13.47 31.20 0.79
N TYR A 389 14.22 30.67 -0.16
CA TYR A 389 13.83 29.56 -1.04
C TYR A 389 12.62 29.82 -1.95
N GLN A 390 12.37 31.11 -2.29
CA GLN A 390 11.34 31.46 -3.25
C GLN A 390 11.71 31.00 -4.65
N VAL A 391 10.77 30.37 -5.35
CA VAL A 391 10.96 29.74 -6.67
C VAL A 391 10.14 30.41 -7.78
N VAL A 392 9.43 31.46 -7.45
CA VAL A 392 8.65 32.28 -8.39
C VAL A 392 9.42 33.55 -8.79
N SER A 393 8.97 34.21 -9.85
CA SER A 393 9.60 35.47 -10.32
C SER A 393 9.43 36.60 -9.30
N GLN A 394 10.35 37.60 -9.34
CA GLN A 394 10.28 38.76 -8.45
C GLN A 394 8.94 39.50 -8.56
N ALA A 395 8.38 39.63 -9.76
CA ALA A 395 7.06 40.23 -9.95
C ALA A 395 5.93 39.51 -9.22
N LYS A 396 6.02 38.17 -9.10
CA LYS A 396 5.07 37.36 -8.29
C LYS A 396 5.32 37.58 -6.80
N ILE A 397 6.57 37.64 -6.36
CA ILE A 397 6.92 37.93 -4.98
C ILE A 397 6.31 39.28 -4.54
N ASP A 398 6.51 40.32 -5.39
CA ASP A 398 5.98 41.66 -5.15
C ASP A 398 4.43 41.66 -5.10
N ASP A 399 3.79 40.90 -5.97
CA ASP A 399 2.34 40.71 -6.00
C ASP A 399 1.84 40.08 -4.68
N TYR A 400 2.46 39.01 -4.21
CA TYR A 400 2.09 38.38 -2.92
C TYR A 400 2.33 39.29 -1.74
N HIS A 401 3.42 40.04 -1.70
CA HIS A 401 3.65 41.04 -0.66
C HIS A 401 2.56 42.13 -0.64
N SER A 402 2.09 42.53 -1.81
CA SER A 402 1.02 43.54 -1.91
C SER A 402 -0.34 43.01 -1.42
N ARG A 403 -0.57 41.71 -1.54
CA ARG A 403 -1.80 41.02 -1.12
C ARG A 403 -1.80 40.70 0.39
N THR A 404 -0.64 40.55 1.01
CA THR A 404 -0.52 40.22 2.43
C THR A 404 -0.94 41.42 3.27
N VAL A 405 -2.17 41.40 3.75
CA VAL A 405 -2.77 42.48 4.54
C VAL A 405 -2.27 42.48 5.99
N ASP A 406 -1.97 41.29 6.53
CA ASP A 406 -1.49 41.12 7.89
C ASP A 406 0.00 41.50 8.00
N LYS A 407 0.29 42.59 8.72
CA LYS A 407 1.67 43.03 8.99
C LYS A 407 2.47 42.07 9.87
N ASN A 408 1.78 41.21 10.61
CA ASN A 408 2.37 40.22 11.50
C ASN A 408 2.26 38.79 10.91
N ALA A 409 2.04 38.67 9.61
CA ALA A 409 1.92 37.39 8.93
C ALA A 409 3.11 36.48 9.22
N VAL A 410 2.84 35.19 9.38
CA VAL A 410 3.88 34.17 9.64
C VAL A 410 4.62 33.87 8.34
N PRO A 411 5.93 34.09 8.24
CA PRO A 411 6.68 33.90 6.99
C PRO A 411 6.93 32.41 6.73
N CYS A 412 6.02 31.73 6.01
CA CYS A 412 6.12 30.30 5.73
C CYS A 412 5.69 29.89 4.32
N LEU A 413 5.04 30.77 3.55
CA LEU A 413 4.52 30.40 2.22
C LEU A 413 5.60 30.39 1.15
N ILE A 414 5.59 29.33 0.35
CA ILE A 414 6.36 29.22 -0.89
C ILE A 414 5.39 28.84 -2.01
N PRO A 415 4.89 29.83 -2.78
CA PRO A 415 4.08 29.55 -3.96
C PRO A 415 4.93 28.88 -5.03
N ILE A 416 4.40 27.85 -5.66
CA ILE A 416 5.08 27.11 -6.72
C ILE A 416 4.36 27.31 -8.06
N ILE A 417 5.14 27.59 -9.10
CA ILE A 417 4.68 27.55 -10.47
C ILE A 417 5.53 26.51 -11.20
N GLY A 418 4.93 25.35 -11.50
CA GLY A 418 5.63 24.26 -12.17
C GLY A 418 6.04 24.65 -13.60
N THR A 419 7.16 25.36 -13.76
CA THR A 419 7.77 25.61 -15.07
C THR A 419 8.35 24.30 -15.64
N PRO A 420 8.56 24.18 -16.96
CA PRO A 420 9.21 23.01 -17.54
C PRO A 420 10.58 22.71 -16.93
N GLU A 421 11.33 23.74 -16.54
CA GLU A 421 12.64 23.64 -15.88
C GLU A 421 12.51 23.03 -14.48
N LEU A 422 11.67 23.62 -13.63
CA LEU A 422 11.44 23.16 -12.27
C LEU A 422 10.94 21.72 -12.28
N ASN A 423 9.94 21.42 -13.12
CA ASN A 423 9.39 20.07 -13.21
C ASN A 423 10.44 19.05 -13.67
N SER A 424 11.23 19.37 -14.70
CA SER A 424 12.28 18.46 -15.19
C SER A 424 13.33 18.17 -14.12
N SER A 425 13.85 19.20 -13.45
CA SER A 425 14.84 19.05 -12.38
C SER A 425 14.25 18.36 -11.14
N GLY A 426 13.03 18.71 -10.75
CA GLY A 426 12.32 18.10 -9.62
C GLY A 426 12.07 16.60 -9.83
N TRP A 427 11.62 16.19 -11.01
CA TRP A 427 11.44 14.78 -11.33
C TRP A 427 12.74 13.98 -11.32
N LEU A 428 13.80 14.53 -11.91
CA LEU A 428 15.12 13.88 -11.90
C LEU A 428 15.68 13.74 -10.49
N SER A 429 15.55 14.80 -9.67
CA SER A 429 15.96 14.75 -8.28
C SER A 429 15.18 13.69 -7.49
N LEU A 430 13.84 13.71 -7.57
CA LEU A 430 13.00 12.74 -6.87
C LEU A 430 13.37 11.30 -7.25
N ARG A 431 13.58 11.02 -8.54
CA ARG A 431 14.05 9.72 -9.01
C ARG A 431 15.39 9.33 -8.38
N LYS A 432 16.35 10.28 -8.34
CA LYS A 432 17.66 10.07 -7.72
C LYS A 432 17.53 9.73 -6.23
N GLN A 433 16.68 10.46 -5.48
CA GLN A 433 16.46 10.18 -4.05
C GLN A 433 15.87 8.79 -3.81
N LEU A 434 14.95 8.35 -4.67
CA LEU A 434 14.39 7.00 -4.63
C LEU A 434 15.44 5.92 -4.93
N GLU A 435 16.19 6.07 -6.01
CA GLU A 435 17.21 5.10 -6.45
C GLU A 435 18.38 4.99 -5.46
N THR A 436 18.65 6.05 -4.70
CA THR A 436 19.70 6.07 -3.66
C THR A 436 19.19 5.73 -2.26
N ASN A 437 17.93 5.28 -2.14
CA ASN A 437 17.28 4.93 -0.87
C ASN A 437 17.33 6.09 0.16
N ASN A 438 17.17 7.32 -0.30
CA ASN A 438 17.23 8.52 0.53
C ASN A 438 15.86 9.19 0.73
N MET A 439 14.80 8.63 0.15
CA MET A 439 13.42 9.00 0.33
C MET A 439 12.66 7.82 0.96
N LYS A 440 11.95 8.04 2.06
CA LYS A 440 11.21 7.01 2.80
C LYS A 440 9.73 7.30 2.78
N PHE A 441 8.92 6.24 2.79
CA PHE A 441 7.45 6.31 2.75
C PHE A 441 6.84 5.41 3.81
N LEU A 442 5.59 5.66 4.12
CA LEU A 442 4.79 4.75 4.93
C LEU A 442 4.74 3.36 4.30
N ILE A 443 4.72 2.34 5.14
CA ILE A 443 4.48 0.95 4.71
C ILE A 443 3.15 0.86 3.94
N SER A 444 2.93 -0.22 3.21
CA SER A 444 1.66 -0.38 2.49
C SER A 444 0.47 -0.46 3.45
N MET A 445 -0.69 -0.04 2.99
CA MET A 445 -1.94 -0.16 3.76
C MET A 445 -2.18 -1.61 4.21
N GLN A 446 -1.83 -2.58 3.37
CA GLN A 446 -1.97 -4.00 3.72
C GLN A 446 -1.01 -4.43 4.84
N ASP A 447 0.25 -3.97 4.80
CA ASP A 447 1.23 -4.29 5.85
C ASP A 447 0.80 -3.67 7.18
N TYR A 448 0.33 -2.42 7.18
CA TYR A 448 -0.20 -1.78 8.39
C TYR A 448 -1.48 -2.46 8.92
N GLN A 449 -2.39 -2.86 8.03
CA GLN A 449 -3.56 -3.63 8.43
C GLN A 449 -3.18 -4.99 9.05
N ASN A 450 -2.13 -5.63 8.55
CA ASN A 450 -1.61 -6.86 9.15
C ASN A 450 -1.05 -6.59 10.55
N GLU A 451 -0.28 -5.51 10.74
CA GLU A 451 0.22 -5.11 12.07
C GLU A 451 -0.90 -4.87 13.07
N LEU A 452 -1.93 -4.12 12.69
CA LEU A 452 -3.11 -3.87 13.54
C LEU A 452 -3.84 -5.18 13.88
N THR A 453 -3.87 -6.12 12.95
CA THR A 453 -4.50 -7.43 13.17
C THR A 453 -3.67 -8.29 14.14
N ASP A 454 -2.36 -8.31 13.96
CA ASP A 454 -1.44 -9.10 14.78
C ASP A 454 -1.34 -8.54 16.22
N SER A 455 -1.43 -7.22 16.40
CA SER A 455 -1.51 -6.57 17.72
C SER A 455 -2.89 -6.71 18.38
N GLY A 456 -3.93 -7.06 17.62
CA GLY A 456 -5.32 -7.11 18.09
C GLY A 456 -6.03 -5.75 18.12
N GLU A 457 -5.36 -4.67 17.77
CA GLU A 457 -5.94 -3.32 17.71
C GLU A 457 -7.01 -3.20 16.64
N TYR A 458 -6.87 -3.92 15.52
CA TYR A 458 -7.83 -3.95 14.42
C TYR A 458 -9.28 -4.16 14.88
N TYR A 459 -9.48 -4.99 15.91
CA TYR A 459 -10.79 -5.34 16.42
C TYR A 459 -11.34 -4.37 17.47
N GLN A 460 -10.54 -3.39 17.89
CA GLN A 460 -10.92 -2.38 18.87
C GLN A 460 -11.52 -1.14 18.20
N TYR A 461 -11.20 -0.91 16.93
CA TYR A 461 -11.68 0.24 16.17
C TYR A 461 -13.08 0.01 15.61
N THR A 462 -13.89 1.07 15.61
CA THR A 462 -15.09 1.14 14.77
C THR A 462 -14.70 1.17 13.29
N ALA A 463 -15.63 0.92 12.39
CA ALA A 463 -15.36 0.96 10.95
C ALA A 463 -14.86 2.35 10.48
N GLU A 464 -15.35 3.43 11.07
CA GLU A 464 -14.93 4.80 10.77
C GLU A 464 -13.53 5.09 11.31
N GLU A 465 -13.25 4.72 12.55
CA GLU A 465 -11.90 4.85 13.13
C GLU A 465 -10.89 4.04 12.34
N LEU A 466 -11.22 2.81 11.95
CA LEU A 466 -10.36 1.97 11.14
C LEU A 466 -10.09 2.58 9.76
N ALA A 467 -11.10 3.13 9.09
CA ALA A 467 -10.93 3.83 7.83
C ALA A 467 -9.96 5.01 7.98
N ASN A 468 -10.12 5.81 9.04
CA ASN A 468 -9.23 6.91 9.36
C ASN A 468 -7.80 6.44 9.70
N GLN A 469 -7.66 5.26 10.35
CA GLN A 469 -6.36 4.66 10.62
C GLN A 469 -5.64 4.22 9.34
N LEU A 470 -6.34 3.67 8.37
CA LEU A 470 -5.78 3.14 7.14
C LEU A 470 -5.55 4.21 6.05
N GLU A 471 -6.25 5.34 6.11
CA GLU A 471 -6.25 6.35 5.04
C GLU A 471 -4.85 6.82 4.63
N PRO A 472 -3.92 7.26 5.50
CA PRO A 472 -2.62 7.77 5.08
C PRO A 472 -1.77 6.72 4.35
N TYR A 473 -1.90 5.46 4.73
CA TYR A 473 -1.23 4.34 4.08
C TYR A 473 -1.84 4.03 2.71
N GLY A 474 -3.18 4.10 2.60
CA GLY A 474 -3.89 3.99 1.33
C GLY A 474 -3.52 5.13 0.37
N GLN A 475 -3.42 6.35 0.86
CA GLN A 475 -2.97 7.50 0.07
C GLN A 475 -1.52 7.33 -0.42
N THR A 476 -0.65 6.73 0.42
CA THR A 476 0.73 6.38 0.02
C THR A 476 0.74 5.31 -1.07
N ASP A 477 -0.06 4.26 -0.96
CA ASP A 477 -0.16 3.25 -2.02
C ASP A 477 -0.71 3.84 -3.33
N MET A 478 -1.69 4.74 -3.26
CA MET A 478 -2.20 5.47 -4.43
C MET A 478 -1.13 6.36 -5.06
N MET A 479 -0.31 7.05 -4.26
CA MET A 479 0.83 7.84 -4.73
C MET A 479 1.83 6.97 -5.50
N VAL A 480 2.18 5.79 -4.99
CA VAL A 480 3.06 4.84 -5.69
C VAL A 480 2.46 4.44 -7.03
N ILE A 481 1.16 4.16 -7.06
CA ILE A 481 0.43 3.82 -8.30
C ILE A 481 0.47 4.97 -9.30
N GLU A 482 0.21 6.20 -8.85
CA GLU A 482 0.34 7.39 -9.71
C GLU A 482 1.74 7.47 -10.33
N ALA A 483 2.77 7.40 -9.49
CA ALA A 483 4.16 7.57 -9.91
C ALA A 483 4.59 6.56 -10.99
N VAL A 484 4.30 5.26 -10.78
CA VAL A 484 4.74 4.21 -11.71
C VAL A 484 3.97 4.21 -13.04
N ASN A 485 2.82 4.85 -13.08
CA ASN A 485 2.01 4.98 -14.29
C ASN A 485 2.32 6.24 -15.11
N LEU A 486 3.18 7.13 -14.60
CA LEU A 486 3.58 8.34 -15.34
C LEU A 486 4.43 7.96 -16.55
N LYS A 487 4.08 8.53 -17.70
CA LYS A 487 4.80 8.34 -18.95
C LYS A 487 5.78 9.47 -19.19
N THR A 488 6.98 9.12 -19.58
CA THR A 488 8.01 10.11 -19.94
C THR A 488 7.76 10.68 -21.33
N VAL A 489 7.68 11.99 -21.43
CA VAL A 489 7.66 12.74 -22.69
C VAL A 489 8.83 13.73 -22.66
N ILE A 490 9.71 13.65 -23.63
CA ILE A 490 10.83 14.59 -23.75
C ILE A 490 10.42 15.70 -24.74
N LYS A 491 10.44 16.96 -24.27
CA LYS A 491 10.20 18.14 -25.10
C LYS A 491 11.31 19.16 -24.87
N GLN A 492 12.01 19.56 -25.92
CA GLN A 492 13.09 20.55 -25.85
C GLN A 492 14.14 20.22 -24.76
N ASP A 493 14.61 18.98 -24.74
CA ASP A 493 15.57 18.42 -23.78
C ASP A 493 15.11 18.46 -22.30
N LYS A 494 13.80 18.64 -22.06
CA LYS A 494 13.20 18.64 -20.72
C LYS A 494 12.26 17.47 -20.57
N ILE A 495 12.30 16.87 -19.38
CA ILE A 495 11.42 15.77 -19.02
C ILE A 495 10.07 16.32 -18.56
N LYS A 496 9.01 15.90 -19.22
CA LYS A 496 7.63 16.07 -18.80
C LYS A 496 7.04 14.71 -18.49
N LEU A 497 6.49 14.55 -17.31
CA LEU A 497 5.73 13.35 -16.97
C LEU A 497 4.24 13.61 -17.24
N GLU A 498 3.63 12.72 -17.99
CA GLU A 498 2.21 12.78 -18.35
C GLU A 498 1.46 11.62 -17.70
N GLU A 499 0.33 11.95 -17.10
CA GLU A 499 -0.59 11.00 -16.52
C GLU A 499 -1.33 10.19 -17.61
N PRO A 500 -1.74 8.95 -17.34
CA PRO A 500 -2.65 8.21 -18.21
C PRO A 500 -4.01 8.93 -18.31
N ARG A 501 -4.82 8.60 -19.33
CA ARG A 501 -6.11 9.26 -19.59
C ARG A 501 -7.08 9.27 -18.40
N THR A 502 -6.99 8.27 -17.54
CA THR A 502 -7.89 8.05 -16.39
C THR A 502 -7.17 8.19 -15.04
N GLY A 503 -5.87 8.54 -15.03
CA GLY A 503 -5.08 8.68 -13.81
C GLY A 503 -4.86 10.13 -13.42
N THR A 504 -4.44 10.34 -12.17
CA THR A 504 -3.99 11.60 -11.59
C THR A 504 -2.50 11.53 -11.27
N LYS A 505 -1.91 12.64 -10.86
CA LYS A 505 -0.51 12.71 -10.37
C LYS A 505 -0.38 13.67 -9.18
N ASP A 506 -1.48 14.02 -8.56
CA ASP A 506 -1.55 15.11 -7.57
C ASP A 506 -0.70 14.78 -6.32
N ARG A 507 -0.71 13.50 -5.89
CA ARG A 507 0.06 13.04 -4.72
C ARG A 507 1.56 13.11 -4.97
N ILE A 508 2.01 12.57 -6.09
CA ILE A 508 3.46 12.55 -6.39
C ILE A 508 3.98 13.94 -6.75
N VAL A 509 3.14 14.85 -7.24
CA VAL A 509 3.50 16.26 -7.51
C VAL A 509 3.77 16.99 -6.20
N THR A 510 2.95 16.84 -5.15
CA THR A 510 3.20 17.46 -3.85
C THR A 510 4.53 17.03 -3.25
N ILE A 511 4.87 15.74 -3.39
CA ILE A 511 6.15 15.19 -2.94
C ILE A 511 7.31 15.74 -3.78
N MET A 512 7.15 15.83 -5.10
CA MET A 512 8.17 16.39 -5.97
C MET A 512 8.48 17.85 -5.63
N TYR A 513 7.46 18.66 -5.33
CA TYR A 513 7.64 20.05 -4.90
C TYR A 513 8.35 20.14 -3.55
N GLY A 514 7.91 19.35 -2.57
CA GLY A 514 8.58 19.27 -1.26
C GLY A 514 10.04 18.86 -1.39
N ASN A 515 10.31 17.81 -2.18
CA ASN A 515 11.66 17.34 -2.47
C ASN A 515 12.54 18.43 -3.12
N TYR A 516 11.97 19.18 -4.06
CA TYR A 516 12.70 20.27 -4.74
C TYR A 516 13.12 21.37 -3.76
N ILE A 517 12.26 21.75 -2.82
CA ILE A 517 12.61 22.76 -1.80
C ILE A 517 13.65 22.20 -0.83
N ILE A 518 13.56 20.92 -0.44
CA ILE A 518 14.60 20.28 0.39
C ILE A 518 15.95 20.30 -0.33
N ASP A 519 16.00 20.10 -1.67
CA ASP A 519 17.24 20.22 -2.44
C ASP A 519 17.85 21.63 -2.34
N LEU A 520 17.02 22.69 -2.40
CA LEU A 520 17.51 24.06 -2.26
C LEU A 520 18.08 24.32 -0.86
N ILE A 521 17.41 23.81 0.18
CA ILE A 521 17.85 23.92 1.57
C ILE A 521 19.16 23.14 1.75
N GLU A 522 19.22 21.91 1.25
CA GLU A 522 20.41 21.04 1.34
C GLU A 522 21.63 21.71 0.71
N ASN A 523 21.46 22.27 -0.49
CA ASN A 523 22.53 22.99 -1.17
C ASN A 523 23.01 24.22 -0.37
N ALA A 524 22.10 24.97 0.23
CA ALA A 524 22.47 26.12 1.06
C ALA A 524 23.21 25.68 2.35
N TRP A 525 22.78 24.61 3.02
CA TRP A 525 23.46 24.06 4.18
C TRP A 525 24.87 23.55 3.84
N GLN A 526 25.01 22.83 2.73
CA GLN A 526 26.32 22.35 2.29
C GLN A 526 27.29 23.49 1.96
N GLN A 527 26.81 24.58 1.38
CA GLN A 527 27.62 25.78 1.13
C GLN A 527 28.07 26.43 2.43
N GLN A 528 27.16 26.60 3.39
CA GLN A 528 27.47 27.18 4.69
C GLN A 528 28.50 26.33 5.46
N LEU A 529 28.37 25.02 5.47
CA LEU A 529 29.34 24.11 6.09
C LEU A 529 30.73 24.22 5.44
N GLN A 530 30.80 24.41 4.11
CA GLN A 530 32.08 24.62 3.42
C GLN A 530 32.70 26.00 3.76
N GLU A 531 31.89 27.05 3.92
CA GLU A 531 32.35 28.36 4.34
C GLU A 531 32.89 28.31 5.79
N ASP A 532 32.21 27.64 6.70
CA ASP A 532 32.63 27.47 8.09
C ASP A 532 33.92 26.61 8.21
N GLU A 533 34.14 25.62 7.34
CA GLU A 533 35.39 24.85 7.27
C GLU A 533 36.57 25.64 6.68
N PHE A 534 36.32 26.70 5.87
CA PHE A 534 37.31 27.56 5.24
C PHE A 534 37.51 28.90 5.95
N ASP A 535 37.30 28.98 7.27
CA ASP A 535 37.68 30.18 8.03
C ASP A 535 39.23 30.26 8.10
N ILE A 536 39.78 31.06 7.17
CA ILE A 536 41.24 31.24 6.97
C ILE A 536 41.88 31.85 8.23
N ASP A 537 41.13 32.50 9.08
CA ASP A 537 41.62 33.08 10.34
C ASP A 537 42.00 32.01 11.41
N SER A 538 41.61 30.78 11.19
CA SER A 538 42.01 29.63 12.04
C SER A 538 43.36 29.03 11.65
N ILE A 539 43.96 29.40 10.53
CA ILE A 539 45.27 28.91 10.08
C ILE A 539 46.37 29.69 10.81
N GLN A 540 46.82 29.21 11.97
CA GLN A 540 48.10 29.65 12.56
C GLN A 540 49.23 29.23 11.65
N LEU A 541 49.76 30.19 10.85
CA LEU A 541 51.06 30.05 10.18
C LEU A 541 52.13 30.01 11.24
N VAL A 542 52.62 28.82 11.57
CA VAL A 542 53.84 28.64 12.39
C VAL A 542 55.01 28.91 11.47
N TRP A 543 55.66 30.06 11.72
CA TRP A 543 56.97 30.42 11.11
C TRP A 543 58.12 29.79 11.91
#